data_f6da3358559e2293b3e3570e47d1b919
#
_entry.id   f6da3358559e2293b3e3570e47d1b919
#
_cell.length_a   1.000
_cell.length_b   1.000
_cell.length_c   1.000
_cell.angle_alpha   90.00
_cell.angle_beta   90.00
_cell.angle_gamma   90.00
#
_symmetry.space_group_name_H-M   'P 1'
#
loop_
_entity.id
_entity.type
_entity.pdbx_description
1 polymer ?
#
loop_
_entity_poly.entity_id
_entity_poly.type
_entity_poly.pdbx_seq_one_letter_code
_entity_poly.pdbx_strand_id
1 'polypeptide(L)'
;MNEKIIGIDLGSYNSAVSVYEGTEVKIIPNSEGALTTPSYVAFTKDGIKVGDPAKRQATINPEKTIFNIKRLMGKTYEQVKHLKRPYKIVDQKGRPGIQIDDKTYSPEEISAMIIQEMKKTAEDFLGHEVKRAIITVPAHFNSEERQATKLAGEIAGLTVE
;
A
#
# COMPACT_ATOMS: atom_id res chain seq x y z
N MET A 1 25.33 14.56 -4.27
CA MET A 1 24.48 13.50 -4.87
C MET A 1 23.03 13.89 -4.74
N ASN A 2 22.34 13.89 -5.85
CA ASN A 2 20.92 14.24 -5.84
C ASN A 2 20.09 13.06 -5.35
N GLU A 3 19.36 13.27 -4.27
CA GLU A 3 18.37 12.30 -3.82
C GLU A 3 17.27 12.22 -4.87
N LYS A 4 16.96 11.00 -5.29
CA LYS A 4 15.85 10.77 -6.19
C LYS A 4 14.55 10.76 -5.39
N ILE A 5 13.54 11.46 -5.92
CA ILE A 5 12.19 11.41 -5.37
C ILE A 5 11.41 10.45 -6.26
N ILE A 6 10.76 9.47 -5.66
CA ILE A 6 9.92 8.54 -6.40
C ILE A 6 8.47 8.99 -6.35
N GLY A 7 7.70 8.60 -7.37
CA GLY A 7 6.26 8.78 -7.38
C GLY A 7 5.61 7.43 -7.13
N ILE A 8 4.63 7.40 -6.24
CA ILE A 8 3.86 6.19 -5.96
C ILE A 8 2.40 6.47 -6.26
N ASP A 9 1.83 5.63 -7.12
CA ASP A 9 0.40 5.61 -7.36
C ASP A 9 -0.17 4.42 -6.58
N LEU A 10 -0.79 4.71 -5.44
CA LEU A 10 -1.38 3.69 -4.58
C LEU A 10 -2.83 3.48 -5.03
N GLY A 11 -3.05 2.51 -5.89
CA GLY A 11 -4.38 2.21 -6.42
C GLY A 11 -5.15 1.21 -5.57
N SER A 12 -6.46 1.12 -5.82
CA SER A 12 -7.33 0.18 -5.10
C SER A 12 -6.98 -1.28 -5.40
N TYR A 13 -6.62 -1.57 -6.65
CA TYR A 13 -6.31 -2.93 -7.08
C TYR A 13 -4.87 -3.10 -7.54
N ASN A 14 -4.26 -2.04 -8.07
CA ASN A 14 -2.88 -2.06 -8.55
C ASN A 14 -2.18 -0.79 -8.15
N SER A 15 -0.88 -0.91 -7.86
CA SER A 15 -0.02 0.21 -7.52
C SER A 15 1.14 0.28 -8.50
N ALA A 16 1.72 1.46 -8.66
CA ALA A 16 2.86 1.66 -9.54
C ALA A 16 3.84 2.62 -8.88
N VAL A 17 5.11 2.51 -9.27
CA VAL A 17 6.16 3.40 -8.80
C VAL A 17 6.91 3.96 -10.00
N SER A 18 7.28 5.22 -9.91
CA SER A 18 8.00 5.92 -10.96
C SER A 18 9.12 6.78 -10.39
N VAL A 19 10.02 7.21 -11.26
CA VAL A 19 11.10 8.12 -10.90
C VAL A 19 11.24 9.16 -12.02
N TYR A 20 11.67 10.37 -11.64
CA TYR A 20 12.02 11.38 -12.62
C TYR A 20 13.46 11.13 -13.10
N GLU A 21 13.62 11.04 -14.41
CA GLU A 21 14.93 11.02 -15.06
C GLU A 21 14.99 12.25 -15.97
N GLY A 22 15.67 13.30 -15.48
CA GLY A 22 15.66 14.58 -16.17
C GLY A 22 14.28 15.22 -16.16
N THR A 23 13.67 15.38 -17.32
CA THR A 23 12.31 15.93 -17.48
C THR A 23 11.26 14.84 -17.70
N GLU A 24 11.68 13.58 -17.76
CA GLU A 24 10.78 12.47 -18.06
C GLU A 24 10.47 11.66 -16.80
N VAL A 25 9.23 11.19 -16.71
CA VAL A 25 8.79 10.27 -15.66
C VAL A 25 8.91 8.85 -16.21
N LYS A 26 9.65 8.01 -15.51
CA LYS A 26 9.83 6.61 -15.90
C LYS A 26 9.15 5.71 -14.89
N ILE A 27 8.23 4.88 -15.36
CA ILE A 27 7.60 3.86 -14.51
C ILE A 27 8.59 2.71 -14.34
N ILE A 28 8.79 2.30 -13.09
CA ILE A 28 9.76 1.26 -12.75
C ILE A 28 9.05 -0.10 -12.75
N PRO A 29 9.55 -1.08 -13.54
CA PRO A 29 8.97 -2.44 -13.49
C PRO A 29 9.30 -3.12 -12.17
N ASN A 30 8.39 -3.98 -11.72
CA ASN A 30 8.61 -4.77 -10.51
C ASN A 30 9.51 -5.98 -10.80
N SER A 31 9.75 -6.82 -9.79
CA SER A 31 10.62 -7.99 -9.91
C SER A 31 10.14 -9.02 -10.94
N GLU A 32 8.88 -8.96 -11.32
CA GLU A 32 8.31 -9.85 -12.34
C GLU A 32 8.20 -9.18 -13.72
N GLY A 33 8.78 -7.98 -13.85
CA GLY A 33 8.80 -7.23 -15.10
C GLY A 33 7.53 -6.47 -15.42
N ALA A 34 6.56 -6.44 -14.51
CA ALA A 34 5.29 -5.75 -14.72
C ALA A 34 5.40 -4.29 -14.27
N LEU A 35 4.66 -3.41 -14.96
CA LEU A 35 4.63 -1.97 -14.65
C LEU A 35 3.70 -1.64 -13.49
N THR A 36 2.83 -2.57 -13.11
CA THR A 36 1.97 -2.42 -11.94
C THR A 36 2.13 -3.62 -11.02
N THR A 37 1.86 -3.40 -9.74
CA THR A 37 1.92 -4.43 -8.70
C THR A 37 0.56 -4.52 -8.05
N PRO A 38 -0.04 -5.71 -7.93
CA PRO A 38 -1.33 -5.83 -7.24
C PRO A 38 -1.26 -5.27 -5.83
N SER A 39 -2.26 -4.47 -5.46
CA SER A 39 -2.37 -3.89 -4.12
C SER A 39 -2.94 -4.93 -3.15
N TYR A 40 -2.22 -6.04 -3.01
CA TYR A 40 -2.59 -7.19 -2.19
C TYR A 40 -1.51 -7.45 -1.14
N VAL A 41 -1.96 -7.75 0.08
CA VAL A 41 -1.09 -8.15 1.18
C VAL A 41 -1.63 -9.45 1.76
N ALA A 42 -0.79 -10.46 1.89
CA ALA A 42 -1.18 -11.75 2.45
C ALA A 42 -0.29 -12.12 3.63
N PHE A 43 -0.92 -12.59 4.69
CA PHE A 43 -0.23 -13.11 5.87
C PHE A 43 -0.19 -14.63 5.75
N THR A 44 0.99 -15.19 5.53
CA THR A 44 1.18 -16.62 5.29
C THR A 44 2.12 -17.22 6.33
N LYS A 45 2.24 -18.53 6.30
CA LYS A 45 3.18 -19.25 7.19
C LYS A 45 4.63 -18.86 6.92
N ASP A 46 4.93 -18.46 5.67
CA ASP A 46 6.27 -18.06 5.27
C ASP A 46 6.51 -16.55 5.42
N GLY A 47 5.57 -15.85 6.04
CA GLY A 47 5.67 -14.41 6.27
C GLY A 47 4.66 -13.61 5.45
N ILE A 48 4.89 -12.31 5.40
CA ILE A 48 4.00 -11.39 4.69
C ILE A 48 4.39 -11.35 3.22
N LYS A 49 3.41 -11.55 2.34
CA LYS A 49 3.59 -11.44 0.89
C LYS A 49 2.88 -10.18 0.40
N VAL A 50 3.45 -9.49 -0.57
CA VAL A 50 2.86 -8.28 -1.16
C VAL A 50 2.92 -8.40 -2.69
N GLY A 51 1.85 -7.97 -3.36
CA GLY A 51 1.81 -7.95 -4.81
C GLY A 51 1.36 -9.28 -5.41
N ASP A 52 1.97 -9.68 -6.50
CA ASP A 52 1.60 -10.91 -7.22
C ASP A 52 1.64 -12.17 -6.35
N PRO A 53 2.66 -12.38 -5.52
CA PRO A 53 2.65 -13.55 -4.62
C PRO A 53 1.44 -13.57 -3.69
N ALA A 54 1.01 -12.40 -3.19
CA ALA A 54 -0.17 -12.31 -2.34
C ALA A 54 -1.45 -12.63 -3.12
N LYS A 55 -1.57 -12.07 -4.30
CA LYS A 55 -2.75 -12.27 -5.15
C LYS A 55 -2.90 -13.72 -5.59
N ARG A 56 -1.79 -14.37 -5.96
CA ARG A 56 -1.81 -15.75 -6.46
C ARG A 56 -2.33 -16.75 -5.43
N GLN A 57 -2.12 -16.51 -4.14
CA GLN A 57 -2.58 -17.42 -3.08
C GLN A 57 -3.90 -16.98 -2.43
N ALA A 58 -4.54 -15.93 -2.92
CA ALA A 58 -5.75 -15.37 -2.31
C ALA A 58 -6.88 -16.39 -2.19
N THR A 59 -7.05 -17.24 -3.18
CA THR A 59 -8.15 -18.24 -3.22
C THR A 59 -8.01 -19.24 -2.09
N ILE A 60 -6.80 -19.63 -1.72
CA ILE A 60 -6.56 -20.62 -0.67
C ILE A 60 -6.35 -20.00 0.71
N ASN A 61 -6.29 -18.69 0.80
CA ASN A 61 -6.05 -17.96 2.06
C ASN A 61 -6.85 -16.67 2.12
N PRO A 62 -8.18 -16.74 1.88
CA PRO A 62 -8.97 -15.50 1.72
C PRO A 62 -9.08 -14.67 3.00
N GLU A 63 -9.08 -15.31 4.17
CA GLU A 63 -9.24 -14.59 5.44
C GLU A 63 -8.02 -13.75 5.83
N LYS A 64 -6.87 -14.08 5.27
CA LYS A 64 -5.60 -13.38 5.58
C LYS A 64 -4.99 -12.70 4.35
N THR A 65 -5.78 -12.51 3.32
CA THR A 65 -5.36 -11.80 2.12
C THR A 65 -6.17 -10.53 1.99
N ILE A 66 -5.50 -9.39 2.17
CA ILE A 66 -6.12 -8.08 2.20
C ILE A 66 -5.96 -7.43 0.83
N PHE A 67 -7.05 -6.92 0.30
CA PHE A 67 -7.07 -6.17 -0.95
C PHE A 67 -8.04 -5.00 -0.82
N ASN A 68 -7.92 -4.04 -1.70
CA ASN A 68 -8.79 -2.86 -1.73
C ASN A 68 -8.80 -2.10 -0.39
N ILE A 69 -7.65 -2.07 0.27
CA ILE A 69 -7.50 -1.41 1.57
C ILE A 69 -7.70 0.11 1.47
N LYS A 70 -7.49 0.66 0.29
CA LYS A 70 -7.66 2.10 0.05
C LYS A 70 -9.07 2.57 0.41
N ARG A 71 -10.07 1.69 0.28
CA ARG A 71 -11.45 2.00 0.64
C ARG A 71 -11.66 2.21 2.14
N LEU A 72 -10.74 1.75 2.96
CA LEU A 72 -10.81 1.89 4.42
C LEU A 72 -9.99 3.08 4.92
N MET A 73 -9.16 3.66 4.08
CA MET A 73 -8.24 4.73 4.45
C MET A 73 -9.01 6.02 4.79
N GLY A 74 -8.74 6.58 5.97
CA GLY A 74 -9.38 7.82 6.40
C GLY A 74 -10.86 7.71 6.72
N LYS A 75 -11.38 6.49 6.86
CA LYS A 75 -12.80 6.25 7.15
C LYS A 75 -13.00 5.89 8.61
N THR A 76 -14.23 6.07 9.10
CA THR A 76 -14.64 5.54 10.39
C THR A 76 -15.15 4.11 10.21
N TYR A 77 -15.18 3.34 11.30
CA TYR A 77 -15.75 1.99 11.25
C TYR A 77 -17.20 2.01 10.77
N GLU A 78 -17.99 2.97 11.24
CA GLU A 78 -19.39 3.10 10.83
C GLU A 78 -19.56 3.28 9.33
N GLN A 79 -18.63 3.99 8.68
CA GLN A 79 -18.68 4.23 7.25
C GLN A 79 -18.37 2.99 6.42
N VAL A 80 -17.67 2.01 6.98
CA VAL A 80 -17.20 0.84 6.22
C VAL A 80 -17.70 -0.51 6.76
N LYS A 81 -18.40 -0.53 7.89
CA LYS A 81 -18.87 -1.78 8.50
C LYS A 81 -19.80 -2.61 7.60
N HIS A 82 -20.43 -1.98 6.63
CA HIS A 82 -21.33 -2.65 5.69
C HIS A 82 -20.60 -3.35 4.54
N LEU A 83 -19.30 -3.08 4.38
CA LEU A 83 -18.53 -3.71 3.31
C LEU A 83 -18.32 -5.18 3.62
N LYS A 84 -18.59 -6.02 2.62
CA LYS A 84 -18.38 -7.46 2.73
C LYS A 84 -17.00 -7.80 2.18
N ARG A 85 -16.15 -8.37 3.02
CA ARG A 85 -14.78 -8.76 2.66
C ARG A 85 -14.50 -10.14 3.21
N PRO A 86 -13.68 -10.94 2.54
CA PRO A 86 -13.24 -12.24 3.09
C PRO A 86 -12.44 -12.08 4.38
N TYR A 87 -11.68 -11.00 4.51
CA TYR A 87 -10.93 -10.70 5.72
C TYR A 87 -11.81 -9.92 6.70
N LYS A 88 -11.47 -10.01 7.98
CA LYS A 88 -12.29 -9.46 9.06
C LYS A 88 -11.96 -8.00 9.35
N ILE A 89 -12.98 -7.14 9.25
CA ILE A 89 -12.90 -5.74 9.62
C ILE A 89 -13.53 -5.58 10.99
N VAL A 90 -12.82 -4.98 11.92
CA VAL A 90 -13.28 -4.79 13.31
C VAL A 90 -13.28 -3.30 13.66
N ASP A 91 -14.06 -2.96 14.70
CA ASP A 91 -14.09 -1.60 15.25
C ASP A 91 -12.92 -1.42 16.23
N GLN A 92 -12.00 -0.53 15.88
CA GLN A 92 -10.86 -0.21 16.73
C GLN A 92 -10.98 1.26 17.14
N LYS A 93 -11.69 1.48 18.23
CA LYS A 93 -11.94 2.83 18.79
C LYS A 93 -12.54 3.78 17.76
N GLY A 94 -13.56 3.31 17.03
CA GLY A 94 -14.26 4.09 16.01
C GLY A 94 -13.63 4.04 14.64
N ARG A 95 -12.49 3.41 14.49
CA ARG A 95 -11.80 3.27 13.20
C ARG A 95 -11.79 1.82 12.74
N PRO A 96 -11.78 1.56 11.44
CA PRO A 96 -11.69 0.18 10.98
C PRO A 96 -10.30 -0.39 11.25
N GLY A 97 -10.28 -1.63 11.70
CA GLY A 97 -9.05 -2.40 11.83
C GLY A 97 -9.20 -3.72 11.10
N ILE A 98 -8.10 -4.29 10.64
CA ILE A 98 -8.07 -5.60 9.99
C ILE A 98 -7.49 -6.60 10.98
N GLN A 99 -8.31 -7.57 11.36
CA GLN A 99 -7.88 -8.59 12.34
C GLN A 99 -7.28 -9.78 11.62
N ILE A 100 -6.00 -10.06 11.94
CA ILE A 100 -5.27 -11.21 11.44
C ILE A 100 -4.83 -12.00 12.68
N ASP A 101 -5.45 -13.14 12.92
CA ASP A 101 -5.24 -13.95 14.13
C ASP A 101 -5.53 -13.11 15.38
N ASP A 102 -4.56 -12.89 16.25
CA ASP A 102 -4.71 -12.10 17.48
C ASP A 102 -4.19 -10.66 17.36
N LYS A 103 -3.81 -10.25 16.15
CA LYS A 103 -3.36 -8.88 15.88
C LYS A 103 -4.38 -8.10 15.06
N THR A 104 -4.44 -6.80 15.30
CA THR A 104 -5.27 -5.88 14.52
C THR A 104 -4.37 -4.85 13.88
N TYR A 105 -4.52 -4.68 12.57
CA TYR A 105 -3.74 -3.73 11.77
C TYR A 105 -4.64 -2.58 11.33
N SER A 106 -4.11 -1.36 11.31
CA SER A 106 -4.83 -0.23 10.73
C SER A 106 -4.74 -0.31 9.19
N PRO A 107 -5.66 0.34 8.47
CA PRO A 107 -5.52 0.43 7.02
C PRO A 107 -4.21 1.08 6.58
N GLU A 108 -3.72 2.06 7.37
CA GLU A 108 -2.45 2.73 7.11
C GLU A 108 -1.27 1.77 7.22
N GLU A 109 -1.30 0.86 8.20
CA GLU A 109 -0.26 -0.15 8.36
C GLU A 109 -0.23 -1.14 7.20
N ILE A 110 -1.40 -1.57 6.74
CA ILE A 110 -1.50 -2.46 5.58
C ILE A 110 -1.03 -1.74 4.30
N SER A 111 -1.48 -0.50 4.11
CA SER A 111 -1.05 0.30 2.97
C SER A 111 0.45 0.55 2.98
N ALA A 112 1.04 0.73 4.18
CA ALA A 112 2.48 0.89 4.33
C ALA A 112 3.25 -0.33 3.80
N MET A 113 2.70 -1.51 3.94
CA MET A 113 3.34 -2.74 3.41
C MET A 113 3.40 -2.70 1.88
N ILE A 114 2.36 -2.19 1.24
CA ILE A 114 2.33 -2.01 -0.21
C ILE A 114 3.34 -0.93 -0.62
N ILE A 115 3.37 0.18 0.10
CA ILE A 115 4.29 1.28 -0.17
C ILE A 115 5.75 0.83 0.01
N GLN A 116 6.02 0.00 1.01
CA GLN A 116 7.36 -0.58 1.21
C GLN A 116 7.79 -1.43 0.02
N GLU A 117 6.86 -2.17 -0.57
CA GLU A 117 7.16 -2.96 -1.78
C GLU A 117 7.49 -2.05 -2.96
N MET A 118 6.78 -0.92 -3.10
CA MET A 118 7.06 0.07 -4.12
C MET A 118 8.44 0.71 -3.89
N LYS A 119 8.74 1.04 -2.64
CA LYS A 119 10.03 1.58 -2.24
C LYS A 119 11.16 0.62 -2.60
N LYS A 120 11.00 -0.66 -2.26
CA LYS A 120 11.97 -1.71 -2.56
C LYS A 120 12.18 -1.87 -4.07
N THR A 121 11.11 -1.87 -4.84
CA THR A 121 11.16 -1.93 -6.30
C THR A 121 12.00 -0.79 -6.85
N ALA A 122 11.78 0.43 -6.34
CA ALA A 122 12.55 1.60 -6.76
C ALA A 122 14.02 1.50 -6.37
N GLU A 123 14.28 1.05 -5.15
CA GLU A 123 15.65 0.91 -4.65
C GLU A 123 16.45 -0.14 -5.44
N ASP A 124 15.82 -1.25 -5.78
CA ASP A 124 16.44 -2.31 -6.59
C ASP A 124 16.78 -1.79 -7.99
N PHE A 125 15.89 -0.98 -8.56
CA PHE A 125 16.11 -0.39 -9.88
C PHE A 125 17.19 0.67 -9.87
N LEU A 126 17.17 1.57 -8.87
CA LEU A 126 18.08 2.70 -8.78
C LEU A 126 19.44 2.34 -8.22
N GLY A 127 19.54 1.25 -7.47
CA GLY A 127 20.77 0.80 -6.85
C GLY A 127 21.17 1.58 -5.59
N HIS A 128 20.23 2.34 -5.00
CA HIS A 128 20.47 3.08 -3.76
C HIS A 128 19.20 3.25 -2.97
N GLU A 129 19.33 3.64 -1.71
CA GLU A 129 18.20 3.87 -0.82
C GLU A 129 17.36 5.07 -1.29
N VAL A 130 16.06 4.95 -1.16
CA VAL A 130 15.08 6.00 -1.47
C VAL A 130 14.46 6.46 -0.16
N LYS A 131 14.46 7.77 0.08
CA LYS A 131 13.95 8.35 1.33
C LYS A 131 12.72 9.25 1.13
N ARG A 132 12.47 9.71 -0.08
CA ARG A 132 11.44 10.70 -0.36
C ARG A 132 10.52 10.24 -1.48
N ALA A 133 9.23 10.50 -1.31
CA ALA A 133 8.23 10.11 -2.29
C ALA A 133 7.10 11.12 -2.38
N ILE A 134 6.50 11.17 -3.55
CA ILE A 134 5.21 11.82 -3.78
C ILE A 134 4.23 10.68 -3.98
N ILE A 135 3.16 10.66 -3.17
CA ILE A 135 2.11 9.66 -3.29
C ILE A 135 0.88 10.35 -3.89
N THR A 136 0.44 9.89 -5.05
CA THR A 136 -0.72 10.49 -5.69
C THR A 136 -2.01 10.01 -5.04
N VAL A 137 -2.97 10.91 -4.95
CA VAL A 137 -4.29 10.63 -4.41
C VAL A 137 -5.35 11.15 -5.39
N PRO A 138 -6.55 10.55 -5.41
CA PRO A 138 -7.64 11.07 -6.22
C PRO A 138 -8.01 12.49 -5.77
N ALA A 139 -8.44 13.32 -6.71
CA ALA A 139 -8.83 14.71 -6.43
C ALA A 139 -9.98 14.81 -5.42
N HIS A 140 -10.83 13.77 -5.35
CA HIS A 140 -11.98 13.75 -4.46
C HIS A 140 -11.64 13.36 -3.01
N PHE A 141 -10.38 13.01 -2.72
CA PHE A 141 -9.98 12.66 -1.35
C PHE A 141 -10.16 13.86 -0.41
N ASN A 142 -10.73 13.59 0.76
CA ASN A 142 -10.85 14.60 1.82
C ASN A 142 -9.54 14.66 2.64
N SER A 143 -9.50 15.54 3.65
CA SER A 143 -8.30 15.71 4.47
C SER A 143 -7.94 14.46 5.27
N GLU A 144 -8.91 13.72 5.76
CA GLU A 144 -8.68 12.48 6.51
C GLU A 144 -8.04 11.41 5.63
N GLU A 145 -8.51 11.27 4.38
CA GLU A 145 -7.97 10.30 3.43
C GLU A 145 -6.55 10.68 3.00
N ARG A 146 -6.29 11.96 2.82
CA ARG A 146 -4.94 12.46 2.49
C ARG A 146 -3.97 12.25 3.64
N GLN A 147 -4.42 12.52 4.87
CA GLN A 147 -3.60 12.30 6.06
C GLN A 147 -3.28 10.83 6.27
N ALA A 148 -4.26 9.96 6.07
CA ALA A 148 -4.05 8.51 6.17
C ALA A 148 -3.02 8.02 5.15
N THR A 149 -3.09 8.52 3.92
CA THR A 149 -2.14 8.17 2.86
C THR A 149 -0.73 8.63 3.23
N LYS A 150 -0.61 9.85 3.73
CA LYS A 150 0.69 10.40 4.16
C LYS A 150 1.27 9.58 5.31
N LEU A 151 0.44 9.23 6.29
CA LEU A 151 0.86 8.41 7.43
C LEU A 151 1.35 7.04 6.96
N ALA A 152 0.66 6.43 6.00
CA ALA A 152 1.08 5.14 5.44
C ALA A 152 2.48 5.23 4.83
N GLY A 153 2.77 6.30 4.10
CA GLY A 153 4.10 6.54 3.53
C GLY A 153 5.15 6.70 4.61
N GLU A 154 4.82 7.42 5.68
CA GLU A 154 5.74 7.63 6.81
C GLU A 154 6.02 6.31 7.55
N ILE A 155 5.00 5.49 7.76
CA ILE A 155 5.16 4.16 8.36
C ILE A 155 6.09 3.30 7.50
N ALA A 156 6.00 3.44 6.18
CA ALA A 156 6.86 2.71 5.25
C ALA A 156 8.30 3.21 5.22
N GLY A 157 8.60 4.28 5.94
CA GLY A 157 9.96 4.81 6.03
C GLY A 157 10.29 5.90 5.01
N LEU A 158 9.26 6.58 4.48
CA LEU A 158 9.44 7.64 3.49
C LEU A 158 9.08 9.00 4.07
N THR A 159 9.75 10.04 3.60
CA THR A 159 9.30 11.41 3.76
C THR A 159 8.36 11.70 2.59
N VAL A 160 7.11 12.01 2.90
CA VAL A 160 6.07 12.24 1.88
C VAL A 160 5.99 13.73 1.60
N GLU A 161 6.22 14.09 0.36
CA GLU A 161 6.17 15.47 -0.10
C GLU A 161 4.76 15.94 -0.49
#